data_efe9464343dd2633d4e0604165797d72
#
_entry.id   efe9464343dd2633d4e0604165797d72
#
_cell.length_a   1.000
_cell.length_b   1.000
_cell.length_c   1.000
_cell.angle_alpha   90.00
_cell.angle_beta   90.00
_cell.angle_gamma   90.00
#
_symmetry.space_group_name_H-M   'P 1'
#
loop_
_entity.id
_entity.type
_entity.pdbx_description
1 polymer ?
#
loop_
_entity_poly.entity_id
_entity_poly.type
_entity_poly.pdbx_seq_one_letter_code
_entity_poly.pdbx_strand_id
1 'polypeptide(L)'
;MWNNCKKAVTFSYDDGVESDKKLLEIFNRYGMKATFNLNSGLLGLPDAWEYKGFRVARLPLDNLRELYRGHEIAVHGEKHLNPTELNAQELSREMGEDKRRLEELFGTPMHGMAYAFGAYDARTIETLRQCGLRYARTVKATHSFDPQENLLEFNPTCHHNDPQIFELIDRFLAAGKDHG
;
A
#
# COMPACT_ATOMS: atom_id res chain seq x y z
N MET A 1 -5.58 2.21 -20.75
CA MET A 1 -5.78 1.61 -19.41
C MET A 1 -5.11 0.24 -19.43
N TRP A 2 -4.31 -0.14 -18.47
CA TRP A 2 -3.61 -1.43 -18.29
C TRP A 2 -2.90 -2.02 -19.52
N ASN A 3 -2.27 -1.18 -20.34
CA ASN A 3 -1.51 -1.59 -21.54
C ASN A 3 -2.27 -2.57 -22.46
N ASN A 4 -3.55 -2.29 -22.70
CA ASN A 4 -4.49 -3.12 -23.47
C ASN A 4 -4.85 -4.48 -22.82
N CYS A 5 -4.49 -4.71 -21.57
CA CYS A 5 -4.96 -5.87 -20.83
C CYS A 5 -6.40 -5.67 -20.36
N LYS A 6 -7.23 -6.71 -20.47
CA LYS A 6 -8.61 -6.71 -19.98
C LYS A 6 -8.71 -6.81 -18.45
N LYS A 7 -7.65 -7.30 -17.81
CA LYS A 7 -7.57 -7.52 -16.36
C LYS A 7 -6.21 -7.08 -15.83
N ALA A 8 -6.19 -6.64 -14.59
CA ALA A 8 -4.96 -6.34 -13.86
C ALA A 8 -5.04 -6.90 -12.43
N VAL A 9 -3.93 -7.38 -11.93
CA VAL A 9 -3.75 -7.74 -10.53
C VAL A 9 -2.74 -6.76 -9.94
N THR A 10 -3.07 -6.20 -8.79
CA THR A 10 -2.18 -5.35 -8.00
C THR A 10 -2.01 -5.93 -6.61
N PHE A 11 -0.86 -5.70 -6.01
CA PHE A 11 -0.55 -6.10 -4.64
C PHE A 11 -0.16 -4.87 -3.85
N SER A 12 -0.57 -4.81 -2.58
CA SER A 12 -0.25 -3.68 -1.71
C SER A 12 0.10 -4.22 -0.32
N TYR A 13 1.30 -3.83 0.15
CA TYR A 13 1.86 -4.25 1.43
C TYR A 13 2.33 -3.05 2.22
N ASP A 14 2.35 -3.17 3.54
CA ASP A 14 2.51 -2.05 4.45
C ASP A 14 3.75 -2.18 5.31
N ASP A 15 4.13 -1.07 5.93
CA ASP A 15 5.06 -0.97 7.05
C ASP A 15 6.56 -0.96 6.73
N GLY A 16 7.01 -1.44 5.59
CA GLY A 16 8.44 -1.51 5.28
C GLY A 16 9.21 -2.43 6.23
N VAL A 17 8.83 -3.71 6.24
CA VAL A 17 9.33 -4.71 7.18
C VAL A 17 10.33 -5.67 6.54
N GLU A 18 11.14 -6.36 7.36
CA GLU A 18 12.18 -7.27 6.85
C GLU A 18 11.64 -8.39 5.96
N SER A 19 10.41 -8.83 6.17
CA SER A 19 9.75 -9.83 5.31
C SER A 19 9.52 -9.35 3.88
N ASP A 20 9.54 -8.04 3.61
CA ASP A 20 9.45 -7.50 2.25
C ASP A 20 10.58 -8.01 1.36
N LYS A 21 11.77 -8.26 1.92
CA LYS A 21 12.89 -8.85 1.17
C LYS A 21 12.48 -10.15 0.48
N LYS A 22 11.82 -11.04 1.23
CA LYS A 22 11.36 -12.33 0.71
C LYS A 22 10.22 -12.17 -0.29
N LEU A 23 9.33 -11.24 -0.02
CA LEU A 23 8.20 -10.94 -0.90
C LEU A 23 8.68 -10.38 -2.24
N LEU A 24 9.65 -9.46 -2.21
CA LEU A 24 10.28 -8.88 -3.39
C LEU A 24 11.00 -9.92 -4.26
N GLU A 25 11.72 -10.88 -3.63
CA GLU A 25 12.31 -12.01 -4.36
C GLU A 25 11.24 -12.79 -5.15
N ILE A 26 10.08 -13.05 -4.52
CA ILE A 26 8.97 -13.78 -5.16
C ILE A 26 8.40 -12.95 -6.31
N PHE A 27 8.06 -11.69 -6.09
CA PHE A 27 7.50 -10.83 -7.13
C PHE A 27 8.45 -10.66 -8.32
N ASN A 28 9.72 -10.41 -8.05
CA ASN A 28 10.73 -10.27 -9.10
C ASN A 28 10.91 -11.57 -9.90
N ARG A 29 10.90 -12.73 -9.23
CA ARG A 29 10.99 -14.04 -9.88
C ARG A 29 9.86 -14.29 -10.87
N TYR A 30 8.65 -13.83 -10.56
CA TYR A 30 7.47 -14.02 -11.41
C TYR A 30 7.13 -12.79 -12.28
N GLY A 31 7.98 -11.77 -12.30
CA GLY A 31 7.75 -10.54 -13.07
C GLY A 31 6.53 -9.73 -12.59
N MET A 32 6.08 -9.95 -11.36
CA MET A 32 4.96 -9.24 -10.78
C MET A 32 5.39 -7.93 -10.14
N LYS A 33 4.47 -6.99 -10.01
CA LYS A 33 4.68 -5.69 -9.38
C LYS A 33 3.76 -5.52 -8.17
N ALA A 34 4.22 -4.73 -7.20
CA ALA A 34 3.47 -4.40 -6.01
C ALA A 34 3.69 -2.94 -5.62
N THR A 35 2.79 -2.42 -4.80
CA THR A 35 2.94 -1.17 -4.07
C THR A 35 3.36 -1.49 -2.63
N PHE A 36 4.39 -0.81 -2.15
CA PHE A 36 4.83 -0.88 -0.75
C PHE A 36 4.57 0.46 -0.09
N ASN A 37 3.69 0.46 0.90
CA ASN A 37 3.29 1.63 1.65
C ASN A 37 4.20 1.76 2.87
N LEU A 38 5.06 2.77 2.90
CA LEU A 38 6.13 2.89 3.87
C LEU A 38 5.87 4.02 4.87
N ASN A 39 6.38 3.85 6.09
CA ASN A 39 6.37 4.87 7.13
C ASN A 39 7.76 5.49 7.22
N SER A 40 7.99 6.62 6.61
CA SER A 40 9.34 7.21 6.50
C SER A 40 10.00 7.53 7.85
N GLY A 41 9.21 7.84 8.86
CA GLY A 41 9.70 8.13 10.20
C GLY A 41 10.02 6.89 11.05
N LEU A 42 9.64 5.70 10.59
CA LEU A 42 9.87 4.44 11.31
C LEU A 42 10.94 3.55 10.65
N LEU A 43 11.27 3.80 9.39
CA LEU A 43 12.35 3.09 8.70
C LEU A 43 13.69 3.31 9.41
N GLY A 44 14.46 2.24 9.55
CA GLY A 44 15.77 2.28 10.20
C GLY A 44 15.73 2.34 11.74
N LEU A 45 14.56 2.45 12.35
CA LEU A 45 14.44 2.36 13.80
C LEU A 45 14.58 0.89 14.23
N PRO A 46 15.18 0.63 15.41
CA PRO A 46 15.30 -0.72 15.96
C PRO A 46 13.97 -1.22 16.53
N ASP A 47 12.87 -0.83 15.89
CA ASP A 47 11.53 -1.19 16.30
C ASP A 47 11.17 -2.57 15.80
N ALA A 48 10.64 -3.39 16.68
CA ALA A 48 10.15 -4.71 16.37
C ALA A 48 8.99 -5.09 17.28
N TRP A 49 8.03 -5.80 16.72
CA TRP A 49 6.86 -6.29 17.45
C TRP A 49 6.61 -7.76 17.14
N GLU A 50 5.70 -8.38 17.86
CA GLU A 50 5.24 -9.73 17.59
C GLU A 50 3.88 -9.70 16.90
N TYR A 51 3.75 -10.45 15.83
CA TYR A 51 2.47 -10.67 15.16
C TYR A 51 2.27 -12.16 14.89
N LYS A 52 1.22 -12.74 15.49
CA LYS A 52 0.88 -14.18 15.36
C LYS A 52 2.06 -15.13 15.65
N GLY A 53 2.88 -14.82 16.64
CA GLY A 53 4.03 -15.61 17.04
C GLY A 53 5.30 -15.39 16.19
N PHE A 54 5.27 -14.43 15.27
CA PHE A 54 6.44 -14.06 14.47
C PHE A 54 6.96 -12.68 14.86
N ARG A 55 8.27 -12.57 15.00
CA ARG A 55 8.91 -11.26 15.15
C ARG A 55 8.86 -10.52 13.83
N VAL A 56 8.32 -9.30 13.87
CA VAL A 56 8.30 -8.35 12.75
C VAL A 56 9.22 -7.18 13.11
N ALA A 57 10.10 -6.80 12.20
CA ALA A 57 11.03 -5.69 12.39
C ALA A 57 11.02 -4.79 11.15
N ARG A 58 11.25 -3.49 11.36
CA ARG A 58 11.38 -2.51 10.29
C ARG A 58 12.66 -2.75 9.48
N LEU A 59 12.61 -2.41 8.20
CA LEU A 59 13.79 -2.41 7.35
C LEU A 59 14.77 -1.32 7.77
N PRO A 60 16.09 -1.57 7.70
CA PRO A 60 17.10 -0.52 7.82
C PRO A 60 17.01 0.44 6.64
N LEU A 61 17.55 1.65 6.80
CA LEU A 61 17.56 2.67 5.73
C LEU A 61 18.48 2.33 4.55
N ASP A 62 19.39 1.38 4.75
CA ASP A 62 20.40 1.04 3.77
C ASP A 62 19.81 0.35 2.54
N ASN A 63 20.16 0.85 1.35
CA ASN A 63 19.82 0.25 0.06
C ASN A 63 18.31 0.11 -0.24
N LEU A 64 17.43 0.83 0.43
CA LEU A 64 15.98 0.72 0.20
C LEU A 64 15.59 1.01 -1.24
N ARG A 65 16.21 2.01 -1.88
CA ARG A 65 15.96 2.33 -3.30
C ARG A 65 16.28 1.16 -4.23
N GLU A 66 17.36 0.44 -3.95
CA GLU A 66 17.73 -0.75 -4.70
C GLU A 66 16.80 -1.92 -4.41
N LEU A 67 16.49 -2.14 -3.12
CA LEU A 67 15.61 -3.22 -2.67
C LEU A 67 14.24 -3.17 -3.35
N TYR A 68 13.62 -2.00 -3.40
CA TYR A 68 12.28 -1.83 -3.97
C TYR A 68 12.29 -1.48 -5.48
N ARG A 69 13.44 -1.59 -6.13
CA ARG A 69 13.56 -1.23 -7.55
C ARG A 69 12.52 -1.93 -8.42
N GLY A 70 11.77 -1.13 -9.19
CA GLY A 70 10.74 -1.60 -10.11
C GLY A 70 9.39 -1.88 -9.47
N HIS A 71 9.22 -1.58 -8.18
CA HIS A 71 7.96 -1.57 -7.47
C HIS A 71 7.53 -0.14 -7.17
N GLU A 72 6.26 0.07 -6.88
CA GLU A 72 5.74 1.35 -6.44
C GLU A 72 5.98 1.53 -4.95
N ILE A 73 6.36 2.75 -4.56
CA ILE A 73 6.39 3.19 -3.17
C ILE A 73 5.23 4.15 -2.95
N ALA A 74 4.57 4.01 -1.83
CA ALA A 74 3.44 4.84 -1.44
C ALA A 74 3.52 5.22 0.05
N VAL A 75 2.73 6.18 0.44
CA VAL A 75 2.67 6.77 1.78
C VAL A 75 1.90 5.85 2.74
N HIS A 76 2.32 5.78 4.01
CA HIS A 76 1.57 5.09 5.07
C HIS A 76 1.48 5.89 6.38
N GLY A 77 1.79 7.18 6.32
CA GLY A 77 1.95 8.06 7.47
C GLY A 77 3.37 8.01 8.03
N GLU A 78 3.90 9.17 8.44
CA GLU A 78 5.29 9.29 8.92
C GLU A 78 5.56 8.33 10.09
N LYS A 79 4.61 8.26 11.04
CA LYS A 79 4.73 7.52 12.30
C LYS A 79 3.64 6.48 12.51
N HIS A 80 2.91 6.13 11.46
CA HIS A 80 1.81 5.19 11.52
C HIS A 80 0.73 5.57 12.54
N LEU A 81 0.40 6.86 12.65
CA LEU A 81 -0.64 7.34 13.57
C LEU A 81 -2.03 7.12 12.99
N ASN A 82 -3.03 6.94 13.87
CA ASN A 82 -4.42 6.86 13.43
C ASN A 82 -4.90 8.22 12.92
N PRO A 83 -5.18 8.39 11.61
CA PRO A 83 -5.47 9.70 11.04
C PRO A 83 -6.76 10.34 11.57
N THR A 84 -7.70 9.55 12.07
CA THR A 84 -8.97 10.08 12.62
C THR A 84 -8.82 10.68 14.01
N GLU A 85 -7.74 10.36 14.72
CA GLU A 85 -7.43 10.87 16.06
C GLU A 85 -6.59 12.15 16.05
N LEU A 86 -6.01 12.50 14.89
CA LEU A 86 -5.18 13.66 14.73
C LEU A 86 -6.01 14.93 14.51
N ASN A 87 -5.55 16.07 15.01
CA ASN A 87 -6.08 17.35 14.58
C ASN A 87 -5.61 17.70 13.14
N ALA A 88 -6.18 18.73 12.52
CA ALA A 88 -5.92 19.07 11.12
C ALA A 88 -4.44 19.35 10.83
N GLN A 89 -3.74 20.02 11.75
CA GLN A 89 -2.32 20.34 11.59
C GLN A 89 -1.43 19.10 11.72
N GLU A 90 -1.71 18.26 12.70
CA GLU A 90 -1.01 16.98 12.90
C GLU A 90 -1.22 16.03 11.71
N LEU A 91 -2.46 15.93 11.22
CA LEU A 91 -2.79 15.11 10.06
C LEU A 91 -2.06 15.59 8.80
N SER A 92 -2.08 16.89 8.53
CA SER A 92 -1.36 17.48 7.39
C SER A 92 0.15 17.22 7.48
N ARG A 93 0.72 17.30 8.68
CA ARG A 93 2.12 17.00 8.92
C ARG A 93 2.43 15.53 8.72
N GLU A 94 1.64 14.64 9.33
CA GLU A 94 1.81 13.17 9.26
C GLU A 94 1.85 12.69 7.80
N MET A 95 0.93 13.17 6.96
CA MET A 95 0.86 12.79 5.55
C MET A 95 1.88 13.52 4.68
N GLY A 96 2.03 14.83 4.89
CA GLY A 96 2.92 15.67 4.09
C GLY A 96 4.40 15.37 4.30
N GLU A 97 4.83 15.17 5.55
CA GLU A 97 6.22 14.81 5.86
C GLU A 97 6.57 13.41 5.37
N ASP A 98 5.67 12.45 5.53
CA ASP A 98 5.89 11.09 5.01
C ASP A 98 6.11 11.12 3.50
N LYS A 99 5.19 11.78 2.78
CA LYS A 99 5.31 11.96 1.33
C LYS A 99 6.64 12.59 0.93
N ARG A 100 6.97 13.73 1.54
CA ARG A 100 8.20 14.48 1.23
C ARG A 100 9.46 13.63 1.45
N ARG A 101 9.55 12.94 2.58
CA ARG A 101 10.71 12.10 2.94
C ARG A 101 10.84 10.89 2.01
N LEU A 102 9.73 10.25 1.65
CA LEU A 102 9.76 9.14 0.71
C LEU A 102 10.15 9.61 -0.70
N GLU A 103 9.65 10.76 -1.15
CA GLU A 103 10.07 11.37 -2.43
C GLU A 103 11.58 11.69 -2.45
N GLU A 104 12.12 12.22 -1.37
CA GLU A 104 13.57 12.45 -1.23
C GLU A 104 14.37 11.14 -1.22
N LEU A 105 13.90 10.14 -0.44
CA LEU A 105 14.58 8.87 -0.31
C LEU A 105 14.59 8.06 -1.61
N PHE A 106 13.48 8.03 -2.34
CA PHE A 106 13.34 7.22 -3.56
C PHE A 106 13.57 7.99 -4.86
N GLY A 107 13.51 9.33 -4.83
CA GLY A 107 13.73 10.19 -6.00
C GLY A 107 12.58 10.14 -7.02
N THR A 108 11.39 9.75 -6.60
CA THR A 108 10.19 9.63 -7.43
C THR A 108 8.98 10.22 -6.71
N PRO A 109 8.01 10.80 -7.44
CA PRO A 109 6.78 11.31 -6.84
C PRO A 109 5.96 10.20 -6.20
N MET A 110 5.38 10.48 -5.01
CA MET A 110 4.42 9.59 -4.34
C MET A 110 2.99 9.98 -4.74
N HIS A 111 2.23 9.04 -5.25
CA HIS A 111 0.87 9.28 -5.74
C HIS A 111 -0.21 8.62 -4.91
N GLY A 112 0.13 7.61 -4.15
CA GLY A 112 -0.81 6.81 -3.39
C GLY A 112 -0.44 6.62 -1.94
N MET A 113 -1.38 6.05 -1.20
CA MET A 113 -1.15 5.61 0.18
C MET A 113 -1.99 4.38 0.55
N ALA A 114 -1.70 3.83 1.72
CA ALA A 114 -2.63 2.99 2.47
C ALA A 114 -2.95 3.67 3.81
N TYR A 115 -4.20 3.60 4.24
CA TYR A 115 -4.61 4.16 5.53
C TYR A 115 -4.06 3.33 6.69
N ALA A 116 -3.32 3.96 7.61
CA ALA A 116 -2.89 3.35 8.86
C ALA A 116 -4.13 2.85 9.64
N PHE A 117 -4.09 1.60 10.10
CA PHE A 117 -5.23 0.89 10.72
C PHE A 117 -6.49 0.79 9.85
N GLY A 118 -6.43 1.19 8.58
CA GLY A 118 -7.60 1.34 7.72
C GLY A 118 -8.54 2.48 8.13
N ALA A 119 -8.10 3.37 9.02
CA ALA A 119 -8.90 4.45 9.57
C ALA A 119 -8.83 5.69 8.68
N TYR A 120 -9.99 6.27 8.38
CA TYR A 120 -10.11 7.53 7.64
C TYR A 120 -11.48 8.16 7.84
N ASP A 121 -11.55 9.46 7.58
CA ASP A 121 -12.78 10.26 7.56
C ASP A 121 -12.73 11.29 6.41
N ALA A 122 -13.77 12.10 6.26
CA ALA A 122 -13.83 13.12 5.23
C ALA A 122 -12.67 14.14 5.33
N ARG A 123 -12.22 14.44 6.55
CA ARG A 123 -11.09 15.33 6.84
C ARG A 123 -9.78 14.71 6.34
N THR A 124 -9.59 13.42 6.59
CA THR A 124 -8.44 12.66 6.09
C THR A 124 -8.39 12.70 4.57
N ILE A 125 -9.49 12.40 3.90
CA ILE A 125 -9.59 12.41 2.43
C ILE A 125 -9.25 13.79 1.87
N GLU A 126 -9.75 14.86 2.48
CA GLU A 126 -9.45 16.23 2.02
C GLU A 126 -7.98 16.58 2.20
N THR A 127 -7.37 16.18 3.32
CA THR A 127 -5.93 16.36 3.56
C THR A 127 -5.10 15.63 2.51
N LEU A 128 -5.49 14.40 2.11
CA LEU A 128 -4.78 13.66 1.06
C LEU A 128 -4.82 14.39 -0.29
N ARG A 129 -5.98 14.97 -0.66
CA ARG A 129 -6.10 15.79 -1.87
C ARG A 129 -5.16 17.00 -1.83
N GLN A 130 -5.10 17.69 -0.69
CA GLN A 130 -4.21 18.84 -0.48
C GLN A 130 -2.72 18.44 -0.55
N CYS A 131 -2.36 17.25 -0.09
CA CYS A 131 -1.02 16.67 -0.25
C CYS A 131 -0.73 16.17 -1.68
N GLY A 132 -1.72 16.20 -2.60
CA GLY A 132 -1.56 15.76 -3.98
C GLY A 132 -1.58 14.23 -4.16
N LEU A 133 -2.07 13.49 -3.17
CA LEU A 133 -2.29 12.04 -3.28
C LEU A 133 -3.54 11.76 -4.12
N ARG A 134 -3.47 10.72 -4.96
CA ARG A 134 -4.48 10.42 -5.98
C ARG A 134 -5.30 9.19 -5.67
N TYR A 135 -4.76 8.28 -4.86
CA TYR A 135 -5.48 7.10 -4.38
C TYR A 135 -5.08 6.75 -2.95
N ALA A 136 -5.97 6.07 -2.25
CA ALA A 136 -5.73 5.60 -0.90
C ALA A 136 -6.44 4.25 -0.68
N ARG A 137 -5.68 3.22 -0.32
CA ARG A 137 -6.20 1.87 -0.07
C ARG A 137 -6.76 1.78 1.35
N THR A 138 -7.98 1.25 1.42
CA THR A 138 -8.65 0.87 2.67
C THR A 138 -8.32 -0.59 3.06
N VAL A 139 -8.96 -1.10 4.12
CA VAL A 139 -8.87 -2.51 4.55
C VAL A 139 -10.17 -3.30 4.31
N LYS A 140 -11.16 -2.70 3.65
CA LYS A 140 -12.46 -3.31 3.42
C LYS A 140 -12.39 -4.23 2.20
N ALA A 141 -12.29 -5.55 2.43
CA ALA A 141 -12.37 -6.54 1.35
C ALA A 141 -13.76 -6.52 0.69
N THR A 142 -13.78 -6.50 -0.63
CA THR A 142 -15.02 -6.43 -1.42
C THR A 142 -15.40 -7.76 -2.06
N HIS A 143 -14.44 -8.64 -2.30
CA HIS A 143 -14.57 -9.85 -3.12
C HIS A 143 -15.12 -9.56 -4.54
N SER A 144 -15.02 -8.31 -5.00
CA SER A 144 -15.40 -7.85 -6.33
C SER A 144 -14.17 -7.55 -7.18
N PHE A 145 -14.35 -7.61 -8.50
CA PHE A 145 -13.37 -7.21 -9.51
C PHE A 145 -13.80 -5.95 -10.25
N ASP A 146 -14.88 -5.32 -9.83
CA ASP A 146 -15.41 -4.13 -10.47
C ASP A 146 -14.45 -2.94 -10.30
N PRO A 147 -14.27 -2.12 -11.34
CA PRO A 147 -13.55 -0.86 -11.21
C PRO A 147 -14.21 0.06 -10.17
N GLN A 148 -13.39 0.74 -9.38
CA GLN A 148 -13.85 1.69 -8.37
C GLN A 148 -13.60 3.11 -8.85
N GLU A 149 -14.59 3.99 -8.70
CA GLU A 149 -14.50 5.40 -9.11
C GLU A 149 -13.81 6.26 -8.05
N ASN A 150 -14.10 6.01 -6.78
CA ASN A 150 -13.49 6.76 -5.67
C ASN A 150 -12.13 6.14 -5.27
N LEU A 151 -11.08 6.61 -5.91
CA LEU A 151 -9.74 6.10 -5.67
C LEU A 151 -9.18 6.49 -4.29
N LEU A 152 -9.70 7.50 -3.61
CA LEU A 152 -9.32 7.83 -2.23
C LEU A 152 -10.02 6.96 -1.18
N GLU A 153 -10.91 6.07 -1.60
CA GLU A 153 -11.53 5.01 -0.80
C GLU A 153 -11.40 3.67 -1.52
N PHE A 154 -10.21 3.41 -2.09
CA PHE A 154 -9.96 2.22 -2.89
C PHE A 154 -9.95 0.96 -2.01
N ASN A 155 -10.96 0.13 -2.18
CA ASN A 155 -11.17 -1.09 -1.40
C ASN A 155 -10.46 -2.28 -2.06
N PRO A 156 -9.65 -3.07 -1.34
CA PRO A 156 -9.03 -4.26 -1.90
C PRO A 156 -10.08 -5.34 -2.23
N THR A 157 -9.77 -6.19 -3.20
CA THR A 157 -10.58 -7.40 -3.46
C THR A 157 -10.55 -8.32 -2.26
N CYS A 158 -9.37 -8.63 -1.73
CA CYS A 158 -9.20 -9.45 -0.54
C CYS A 158 -7.82 -9.21 0.10
N HIS A 159 -7.66 -9.69 1.33
CA HIS A 159 -6.37 -9.84 1.98
C HIS A 159 -5.71 -11.16 1.54
N HIS A 160 -4.37 -11.24 1.53
CA HIS A 160 -3.65 -12.47 1.14
C HIS A 160 -3.94 -13.67 2.04
N ASN A 161 -4.45 -13.46 3.26
CA ASN A 161 -4.90 -14.53 4.17
C ASN A 161 -6.41 -14.80 4.08
N ASP A 162 -7.11 -14.26 3.07
CA ASP A 162 -8.53 -14.50 2.89
C ASP A 162 -8.76 -16.00 2.62
N PRO A 163 -9.65 -16.67 3.35
CA PRO A 163 -9.91 -18.10 3.14
C PRO A 163 -10.46 -18.43 1.76
N GLN A 164 -11.05 -17.44 1.07
CA GLN A 164 -11.60 -17.59 -0.29
C GLN A 164 -10.59 -17.19 -1.39
N ILE A 165 -9.33 -16.90 -1.07
CA ILE A 165 -8.37 -16.34 -2.02
C ILE A 165 -8.22 -17.20 -3.30
N PHE A 166 -8.17 -18.51 -3.18
CA PHE A 166 -8.04 -19.40 -4.35
C PHE A 166 -9.31 -19.43 -5.19
N GLU A 167 -10.49 -19.41 -4.58
CA GLU A 167 -11.76 -19.27 -5.30
C GLU A 167 -11.83 -17.93 -6.03
N LEU A 168 -11.41 -16.82 -5.38
CA LEU A 168 -11.34 -15.50 -6.00
C LEU A 168 -10.38 -15.49 -7.19
N ILE A 169 -9.23 -16.15 -7.08
CA ILE A 169 -8.28 -16.29 -8.19
C ILE A 169 -8.93 -17.03 -9.37
N ASP A 170 -9.59 -18.16 -9.13
CA ASP A 170 -10.24 -18.95 -10.18
C ASP A 170 -11.36 -18.13 -10.86
N ARG A 171 -12.18 -17.43 -10.09
CA ARG A 171 -13.21 -16.53 -10.60
C ARG A 171 -12.60 -15.39 -11.43
N PHE A 172 -11.52 -14.78 -10.97
CA PHE A 172 -10.81 -13.74 -11.71
C PHE A 172 -10.24 -14.26 -13.03
N LEU A 173 -9.67 -15.45 -13.04
CA LEU A 173 -9.13 -16.08 -14.25
C LEU A 173 -10.25 -16.43 -15.24
N ALA A 174 -11.41 -16.86 -14.76
CA ALA A 174 -12.57 -17.18 -15.58
C ALA A 174 -13.29 -15.94 -16.11
N ALA A 175 -13.31 -14.83 -15.36
CA ALA A 175 -14.02 -13.60 -15.75
C ALA A 175 -13.56 -13.11 -17.13
N GLY A 176 -14.52 -12.73 -18.00
CA GLY A 176 -14.26 -12.21 -19.35
C GLY A 176 -13.86 -13.26 -20.39
N LYS A 177 -14.01 -14.56 -20.09
CA LYS A 177 -13.92 -15.64 -21.11
C LYS A 177 -15.23 -15.80 -21.89
N ASP A 178 -16.35 -15.29 -21.36
CA ASP A 178 -17.70 -15.52 -21.90
C ASP A 178 -18.15 -14.44 -22.93
N HIS A 179 -17.23 -13.64 -23.45
CA HIS A 179 -17.49 -12.65 -24.51
C HIS A 179 -16.58 -12.96 -25.71
N GLY A 180 -16.76 -14.14 -26.29
CA GLY A 180 -16.27 -14.52 -27.62
C GLY A 180 -17.39 -14.40 -28.61
#